data_760db48addf8d0b99dab8726fc6dbd8b
#
_entry.id   760db48addf8d0b99dab8726fc6dbd8b
#
_cell.length_a   1.000
_cell.length_b   1.000
_cell.length_c   1.000
_cell.angle_alpha   90.00
_cell.angle_beta   90.00
_cell.angle_gamma   90.00
#
_symmetry.space_group_name_H-M   'P 1'
#
loop_
_entity.id
_entity.type
_entity.pdbx_description
1 polymer ?
#
loop_
_entity_poly.entity_id
_entity_poly.type
_entity_poly.pdbx_seq_one_letter_code
_entity_poly.pdbx_strand_id
1 'polypeptide(L)'
;MKFLTCPVNALFLLFIPGLAFSANAPEYTRLDLTNSTVGYIALGIFALAYTLVIFEEQLHLRKSKPVLMAAGIIWVMIAIVYQRNGFDHAAEEALRHNFLEFTELFFFLLVAMTYINAMIERRVFDALRGWLVEKGFSYRALFWLLGILAFFISPIADNLTTALIMCTVALTVAKKEPKFVALSCVAIVVGANAGGAFSPFGDITTLMVWQKGLVDLSEFLVLFIPSAVNYLIPAAIMHFFIPTGSPEKVEGHVVIMKPGGTAIIILFLLTIATAVCYHNFLHLPPVIGMMTGLAYLKLFGYYLQRRKLNGKLDEDLFSDNIDSLGFDEKNTTGFNVFNAIARAEWDTLFFFYGVIMAVGGLGFIGYLGLVSEAMYGQLGPTTANVIVGILSAIVDNIPVMFAVLTMQPEMSHGQWLLVTLTAGVGGSLLSIGSAAGVALMGQARGIYTFAYHLRWMPAIALGYAASIYAHLWINASHF
;
A
#
# COMPACT_ATOMS: atom_id res chain seq x y z
N MET A 1 6.62 -36.66 -46.51
CA MET A 1 6.80 -37.08 -45.10
C MET A 1 8.23 -36.77 -44.73
N LYS A 2 8.47 -35.65 -44.11
CA LYS A 2 9.69 -35.38 -43.33
C LYS A 2 9.27 -34.47 -42.17
N PHE A 3 9.41 -34.99 -40.97
CA PHE A 3 9.07 -34.33 -39.70
C PHE A 3 9.99 -33.13 -39.46
N LEU A 4 9.38 -31.99 -39.22
CA LEU A 4 10.03 -30.81 -38.67
C LEU A 4 10.42 -31.10 -37.22
N THR A 5 11.70 -31.26 -36.97
CA THR A 5 12.29 -31.24 -35.62
C THR A 5 12.31 -29.80 -35.10
N CYS A 6 11.53 -29.57 -34.09
CA CYS A 6 11.42 -28.30 -33.36
C CYS A 6 12.72 -28.01 -32.59
N PRO A 7 13.36 -26.83 -32.72
CA PRO A 7 14.55 -26.50 -31.94
C PRO A 7 14.19 -25.95 -30.57
N VAL A 8 13.71 -26.81 -29.67
CA VAL A 8 13.53 -26.45 -28.24
C VAL A 8 14.85 -26.43 -27.48
N ASN A 9 15.94 -26.93 -28.10
CA ASN A 9 17.25 -27.04 -27.44
C ASN A 9 18.17 -25.81 -27.56
N ALA A 10 17.72 -24.71 -28.17
CA ALA A 10 18.55 -23.50 -28.31
C ALA A 10 18.40 -22.50 -27.15
N LEU A 11 17.46 -22.74 -26.20
CA LEU A 11 17.22 -21.82 -25.09
C LEU A 11 18.02 -22.15 -23.81
N PHE A 12 18.79 -23.25 -23.81
CA PHE A 12 19.52 -23.73 -22.64
C PHE A 12 21.03 -23.40 -22.61
N LEU A 13 21.54 -22.64 -23.58
CA LEU A 13 23.00 -22.37 -23.71
C LEU A 13 23.42 -20.93 -23.34
N LEU A 14 22.61 -20.21 -22.54
CA LEU A 14 22.98 -18.89 -21.99
C LEU A 14 23.20 -18.90 -20.48
N PHE A 15 23.52 -20.05 -19.89
CA PHE A 15 24.08 -20.09 -18.53
C PHE A 15 25.58 -19.87 -18.58
N ILE A 16 26.01 -18.65 -18.82
CA ILE A 16 27.31 -18.17 -18.41
C ILE A 16 27.16 -17.70 -16.96
N PRO A 17 27.92 -18.17 -15.98
CA PRO A 17 27.90 -17.58 -14.65
C PRO A 17 28.41 -16.14 -14.80
N GLY A 18 27.46 -15.19 -14.83
CA GLY A 18 27.76 -13.78 -14.85
C GLY A 18 28.46 -13.41 -13.56
N LEU A 19 29.64 -12.80 -13.70
CA LEU A 19 30.32 -12.05 -12.67
C LEU A 19 29.27 -11.25 -11.88
N ALA A 20 29.16 -11.52 -10.58
CA ALA A 20 28.44 -10.68 -9.66
C ALA A 20 29.07 -9.29 -9.73
N PHE A 21 28.46 -8.41 -10.49
CA PHE A 21 28.69 -6.98 -10.32
C PHE A 21 28.08 -6.65 -8.97
N SER A 22 28.92 -6.60 -7.94
CA SER A 22 28.63 -5.82 -6.75
C SER A 22 28.32 -4.41 -7.24
N ALA A 23 27.06 -4.04 -7.20
CA ALA A 23 26.65 -2.66 -7.41
C ALA A 23 27.14 -1.90 -6.19
N ASN A 24 28.39 -1.45 -6.23
CA ASN A 24 28.88 -0.44 -5.32
C ASN A 24 27.92 0.74 -5.48
N ALA A 25 27.27 1.11 -4.38
CA ALA A 25 26.53 2.36 -4.34
C ALA A 25 27.46 3.45 -4.86
N PRO A 26 27.02 4.32 -5.79
CA PRO A 26 27.91 5.32 -6.35
C PRO A 26 28.45 6.16 -5.21
N GLU A 27 29.77 6.24 -5.12
CA GLU A 27 30.51 6.96 -4.07
C GLU A 27 30.46 8.45 -4.38
N TYR A 28 29.27 9.06 -4.12
CA TYR A 28 29.13 10.51 -4.25
C TYR A 28 29.86 11.17 -3.08
N THR A 29 30.62 12.20 -3.35
CA THR A 29 31.10 13.10 -2.31
C THR A 29 29.88 13.80 -1.71
N ARG A 30 29.42 13.33 -0.56
CA ARG A 30 28.28 13.94 0.16
C ARG A 30 28.79 15.11 0.99
N LEU A 31 28.20 16.29 0.76
CA LEU A 31 28.42 17.46 1.63
C LEU A 31 27.49 17.35 2.83
N ASP A 32 28.03 17.39 4.03
CA ASP A 32 27.22 17.57 5.23
C ASP A 32 26.73 19.02 5.30
N LEU A 33 25.45 19.21 5.02
CA LEU A 33 24.80 20.51 5.08
C LEU A 33 23.88 20.66 6.30
N THR A 34 23.94 19.74 7.26
CA THR A 34 23.05 19.72 8.44
C THR A 34 23.15 20.98 9.29
N ASN A 35 24.35 21.57 9.37
CA ASN A 35 24.64 22.82 10.09
C ASN A 35 24.67 24.05 9.19
N SER A 36 24.25 23.94 7.92
CA SER A 36 24.22 25.05 6.97
C SER A 36 22.86 25.76 6.96
N THR A 37 22.84 27.03 6.57
CA THR A 37 21.58 27.78 6.38
C THR A 37 20.66 27.08 5.38
N VAL A 38 21.22 26.51 4.32
CA VAL A 38 20.46 25.80 3.29
C VAL A 38 19.83 24.52 3.87
N GLY A 39 20.54 23.79 4.71
CA GLY A 39 20.00 22.62 5.40
C GLY A 39 18.83 22.97 6.31
N TYR A 40 18.95 24.01 7.13
CA TYR A 40 17.84 24.46 7.99
C TYR A 40 16.63 24.92 7.19
N ILE A 41 16.83 25.63 6.07
CA ILE A 41 15.72 26.04 5.19
C ILE A 41 15.07 24.81 4.55
N ALA A 42 15.84 23.83 4.06
CA ALA A 42 15.32 22.59 3.48
C ALA A 42 14.47 21.81 4.51
N LEU A 43 14.98 21.69 5.74
CA LEU A 43 14.23 21.05 6.84
C LEU A 43 12.95 21.84 7.18
N GLY A 44 13.00 23.17 7.19
CA GLY A 44 11.83 24.03 7.40
C GLY A 44 10.77 23.88 6.31
N ILE A 45 11.17 23.80 5.04
CA ILE A 45 10.27 23.57 3.90
C ILE A 45 9.61 22.20 4.02
N PHE A 46 10.38 21.16 4.36
CA PHE A 46 9.85 19.82 4.58
C PHE A 46 8.83 19.80 5.73
N ALA A 47 9.19 20.39 6.89
CA ALA A 47 8.30 20.48 8.05
C ALA A 47 7.00 21.23 7.74
N LEU A 48 7.09 22.33 6.98
CA LEU A 48 5.93 23.09 6.54
C LEU A 48 5.04 22.25 5.60
N ALA A 49 5.62 21.58 4.61
CA ALA A 49 4.88 20.73 3.67
C ALA A 49 4.16 19.60 4.42
N TYR A 50 4.84 18.96 5.38
CA TYR A 50 4.23 17.91 6.21
C TYR A 50 3.13 18.43 7.13
N THR A 51 3.30 19.61 7.71
CA THR A 51 2.23 20.27 8.45
C THR A 51 0.99 20.47 7.59
N LEU A 52 1.16 20.91 6.34
CA LEU A 52 0.04 21.05 5.39
C LEU A 52 -0.60 19.70 5.03
N VAL A 53 0.18 18.61 4.94
CA VAL A 53 -0.34 17.26 4.73
C VAL A 53 -1.19 16.80 5.93
N ILE A 54 -0.73 17.00 7.16
CA ILE A 54 -1.48 16.63 8.37
C ILE A 54 -2.84 17.36 8.44
N PHE A 55 -2.88 18.60 7.99
CA PHE A 55 -4.08 19.43 7.95
C PHE A 55 -4.86 19.35 6.62
N GLU A 56 -4.65 18.29 5.81
CA GLU A 56 -5.31 18.08 4.51
C GLU A 56 -6.84 18.27 4.57
N GLU A 57 -7.49 17.62 5.55
CA GLU A 57 -8.96 17.68 5.69
C GLU A 57 -9.48 19.08 6.01
N GLN A 58 -8.77 19.82 6.90
CA GLN A 58 -9.17 21.17 7.30
C GLN A 58 -8.91 22.19 6.18
N LEU A 59 -7.82 22.03 5.45
CA LEU A 59 -7.41 22.94 4.38
C LEU A 59 -8.05 22.62 3.04
N HIS A 60 -8.68 21.45 2.89
CA HIS A 60 -9.15 20.91 1.61
C HIS A 60 -8.04 20.92 0.54
N LEU A 61 -6.79 20.74 0.96
CA LEU A 61 -5.60 20.74 0.12
C LEU A 61 -5.05 19.32 0.02
N ARG A 62 -5.21 18.69 -1.15
CA ARG A 62 -4.71 17.33 -1.38
C ARG A 62 -3.23 17.21 -1.04
N LYS A 63 -2.85 16.15 -0.35
CA LYS A 63 -1.52 15.87 0.23
C LYS A 63 -0.37 15.88 -0.78
N SER A 64 -0.61 15.57 -2.03
CA SER A 64 0.44 15.58 -3.07
C SER A 64 1.00 16.97 -3.34
N LYS A 65 0.16 18.02 -3.31
CA LYS A 65 0.55 19.38 -3.72
C LYS A 65 1.69 19.99 -2.89
N PRO A 66 1.62 20.02 -1.54
CA PRO A 66 2.69 20.59 -0.74
C PRO A 66 4.01 19.82 -0.83
N VAL A 67 3.96 18.48 -0.88
CA VAL A 67 5.17 17.67 -0.94
C VAL A 67 5.85 17.73 -2.31
N LEU A 68 5.08 17.81 -3.41
CA LEU A 68 5.64 18.04 -4.75
C LEU A 68 6.43 19.34 -4.83
N MET A 69 5.85 20.42 -4.30
CA MET A 69 6.51 21.73 -4.27
C MET A 69 7.76 21.69 -3.39
N ALA A 70 7.67 21.12 -2.19
CA ALA A 70 8.79 20.98 -1.27
C ALA A 70 9.95 20.19 -1.90
N ALA A 71 9.67 19.06 -2.53
CA ALA A 71 10.67 18.23 -3.21
C ALA A 71 11.42 19.04 -4.29
N GLY A 72 10.69 19.75 -5.15
CA GLY A 72 11.31 20.59 -6.19
C GLY A 72 12.21 21.70 -5.61
N ILE A 73 11.75 22.42 -4.59
CA ILE A 73 12.52 23.50 -3.96
C ILE A 73 13.76 22.93 -3.26
N ILE A 74 13.63 21.84 -2.49
CA ILE A 74 14.75 21.21 -1.78
C ILE A 74 15.85 20.80 -2.77
N TRP A 75 15.50 20.09 -3.85
CA TRP A 75 16.49 19.65 -4.84
C TRP A 75 17.14 20.80 -5.61
N VAL A 76 16.42 21.87 -5.93
CA VAL A 76 16.99 23.07 -6.54
C VAL A 76 18.02 23.71 -5.60
N MET A 77 17.68 23.84 -4.31
CA MET A 77 18.62 24.39 -3.31
C MET A 77 19.88 23.53 -3.18
N ILE A 78 19.72 22.19 -3.12
CA ILE A 78 20.82 21.24 -3.06
C ILE A 78 21.70 21.39 -4.30
N ALA A 79 21.12 21.40 -5.50
CA ALA A 79 21.88 21.52 -6.75
C ALA A 79 22.69 22.81 -6.82
N ILE A 80 22.12 23.96 -6.40
CA ILE A 80 22.84 25.25 -6.36
C ILE A 80 24.03 25.18 -5.41
N VAL A 81 23.89 24.55 -4.22
CA VAL A 81 25.02 24.46 -3.26
C VAL A 81 26.10 23.53 -3.79
N TYR A 82 25.73 22.39 -4.35
CA TYR A 82 26.70 21.42 -4.89
C TYR A 82 27.46 22.01 -6.08
N GLN A 83 26.78 22.70 -7.00
CA GLN A 83 27.42 23.39 -8.12
C GLN A 83 28.43 24.47 -7.64
N ARG A 84 28.06 25.26 -6.61
CA ARG A 84 28.97 26.29 -6.06
C ARG A 84 30.20 25.68 -5.39
N ASN A 85 30.14 24.43 -4.95
CA ASN A 85 31.28 23.71 -4.34
C ASN A 85 32.05 22.83 -5.35
N GLY A 86 31.74 22.92 -6.66
CA GLY A 86 32.45 22.21 -7.71
C GLY A 86 32.04 20.73 -7.88
N PHE A 87 30.85 20.35 -7.40
CA PHE A 87 30.29 19.00 -7.53
C PHE A 87 29.11 18.99 -8.51
N ASP A 88 29.34 19.36 -9.75
CA ASP A 88 28.28 19.68 -10.73
C ASP A 88 27.31 18.52 -11.01
N HIS A 89 27.74 17.26 -10.88
CA HIS A 89 26.92 16.09 -11.22
C HIS A 89 26.41 15.29 -10.01
N ALA A 90 26.94 15.52 -8.82
CA ALA A 90 26.59 14.71 -7.64
C ALA A 90 25.11 14.82 -7.24
N ALA A 91 24.54 16.01 -7.32
CA ALA A 91 23.10 16.22 -7.03
C ALA A 91 22.21 15.57 -8.11
N GLU A 92 22.61 15.63 -9.40
CA GLU A 92 21.89 14.99 -10.50
C GLU A 92 21.86 13.47 -10.34
N GLU A 93 22.99 12.86 -10.05
CA GLU A 93 23.10 11.41 -9.87
C GLU A 93 22.29 10.91 -8.68
N ALA A 94 22.34 11.62 -7.54
CA ALA A 94 21.55 11.30 -6.37
C ALA A 94 20.05 11.43 -6.66
N LEU A 95 19.64 12.47 -7.39
CA LEU A 95 18.24 12.66 -7.82
C LEU A 95 17.79 11.52 -8.75
N ARG A 96 18.64 11.10 -9.71
CA ARG A 96 18.36 9.98 -10.62
C ARG A 96 18.17 8.67 -9.86
N HIS A 97 18.96 8.42 -8.83
CA HIS A 97 18.83 7.24 -7.99
C HIS A 97 17.47 7.21 -7.27
N ASN A 98 17.09 8.30 -6.61
CA ASN A 98 15.77 8.40 -5.96
C ASN A 98 14.63 8.31 -6.97
N PHE A 99 14.82 8.86 -8.18
CA PHE A 99 13.83 8.78 -9.25
C PHE A 99 13.64 7.34 -9.75
N LEU A 100 14.71 6.56 -9.83
CA LEU A 100 14.63 5.15 -10.20
C LEU A 100 13.80 4.36 -9.16
N GLU A 101 14.08 4.53 -7.86
CA GLU A 101 13.33 3.91 -6.78
C GLU A 101 11.83 4.27 -6.83
N PHE A 102 11.54 5.56 -7.04
CA PHE A 102 10.15 5.98 -7.24
C PHE A 102 9.52 5.34 -8.48
N THR A 103 10.25 5.25 -9.58
CA THR A 103 9.71 4.72 -10.85
C THR A 103 9.32 3.25 -10.73
N GLU A 104 10.14 2.45 -10.04
CA GLU A 104 9.81 1.04 -9.78
C GLU A 104 8.54 0.91 -8.92
N LEU A 105 8.44 1.70 -7.86
CA LEU A 105 7.26 1.76 -7.01
C LEU A 105 6.03 2.24 -7.78
N PHE A 106 6.17 3.31 -8.58
CA PHE A 106 5.10 3.90 -9.35
C PHE A 106 4.46 2.90 -10.33
N PHE A 107 5.26 2.24 -11.16
CA PHE A 107 4.72 1.27 -12.13
C PHE A 107 4.16 0.04 -11.45
N PHE A 108 4.75 -0.41 -10.34
CA PHE A 108 4.20 -1.52 -9.57
C PHE A 108 2.79 -1.19 -9.07
N LEU A 109 2.62 -0.05 -8.40
CA LEU A 109 1.34 0.40 -7.86
C LEU A 109 0.33 0.70 -8.96
N LEU A 110 0.75 1.31 -10.06
CA LEU A 110 -0.13 1.59 -11.20
C LEU A 110 -0.78 0.31 -11.74
N VAL A 111 0.00 -0.77 -11.86
CA VAL A 111 -0.52 -2.07 -12.31
C VAL A 111 -1.47 -2.67 -11.28
N ALA A 112 -1.10 -2.68 -10.00
CA ALA A 112 -1.94 -3.19 -8.91
C ALA A 112 -3.29 -2.45 -8.88
N MET A 113 -3.27 -1.11 -8.85
CA MET A 113 -4.48 -0.27 -8.90
C MET A 113 -5.32 -0.51 -10.15
N THR A 114 -4.67 -0.76 -11.30
CA THR A 114 -5.37 -1.05 -12.56
C THR A 114 -6.15 -2.36 -12.47
N TYR A 115 -5.56 -3.42 -11.89
CA TYR A 115 -6.25 -4.69 -11.67
C TYR A 115 -7.44 -4.53 -10.73
N ILE A 116 -7.26 -3.80 -9.63
CA ILE A 116 -8.32 -3.54 -8.65
C ILE A 116 -9.47 -2.75 -9.28
N ASN A 117 -9.16 -1.70 -10.03
CA ASN A 117 -10.16 -0.92 -10.76
C ASN A 117 -10.89 -1.77 -11.83
N ALA A 118 -10.20 -2.70 -12.47
CA ALA A 118 -10.82 -3.67 -13.36
C ALA A 118 -11.76 -4.64 -12.62
N MET A 119 -11.41 -5.07 -11.41
CA MET A 119 -12.29 -5.88 -10.55
C MET A 119 -13.52 -5.09 -10.09
N ILE A 120 -13.35 -3.81 -9.74
CA ILE A 120 -14.46 -2.90 -9.39
C ILE A 120 -15.41 -2.75 -10.59
N GLU A 121 -14.89 -2.49 -11.80
CA GLU A 121 -15.69 -2.36 -13.03
C GLU A 121 -16.49 -3.65 -13.34
N ARG A 122 -15.93 -4.82 -13.01
CA ARG A 122 -16.58 -6.12 -13.18
C ARG A 122 -17.46 -6.52 -11.98
N ARG A 123 -17.71 -5.60 -11.04
CA ARG A 123 -18.57 -5.81 -9.85
C ARG A 123 -18.15 -6.97 -8.97
N VAL A 124 -16.85 -7.30 -8.90
CA VAL A 124 -16.33 -8.40 -8.08
C VAL A 124 -16.64 -8.15 -6.60
N PHE A 125 -16.35 -6.93 -6.14
CA PHE A 125 -16.57 -6.55 -4.73
C PHE A 125 -18.06 -6.30 -4.42
N ASP A 126 -18.85 -5.88 -5.40
CA ASP A 126 -20.31 -5.75 -5.26
C ASP A 126 -20.98 -7.13 -5.11
N ALA A 127 -20.48 -8.14 -5.82
CA ALA A 127 -20.95 -9.52 -5.65
C ALA A 127 -20.63 -10.06 -4.25
N LEU A 128 -19.43 -9.77 -3.72
CA LEU A 128 -19.07 -10.09 -2.33
C LEU A 128 -20.01 -9.39 -1.34
N ARG A 129 -20.27 -8.09 -1.56
CA ARG A 129 -21.21 -7.32 -0.74
C ARG A 129 -22.60 -7.92 -0.79
N GLY A 130 -23.12 -8.22 -1.97
CA GLY A 130 -24.44 -8.86 -2.16
C GLY A 130 -24.58 -10.16 -1.38
N TRP A 131 -23.56 -11.01 -1.48
CA TRP A 131 -23.51 -12.26 -0.73
C TRP A 131 -23.53 -12.05 0.80
N LEU A 132 -22.81 -11.07 1.31
CA LEU A 132 -22.77 -10.73 2.74
C LEU A 132 -24.12 -10.23 3.25
N VAL A 133 -24.83 -9.42 2.44
CA VAL A 133 -26.15 -8.87 2.79
C VAL A 133 -27.22 -9.96 2.78
N GLU A 134 -27.21 -10.85 1.78
CA GLU A 134 -28.19 -11.92 1.60
C GLU A 134 -28.20 -12.92 2.77
N LYS A 135 -27.03 -13.22 3.33
CA LYS A 135 -26.89 -14.22 4.41
C LYS A 135 -27.55 -13.84 5.74
N GLY A 136 -27.87 -12.55 5.95
CA GLY A 136 -28.59 -12.09 7.14
C GLY A 136 -27.84 -12.30 8.45
N PHE A 137 -26.54 -12.11 8.46
CA PHE A 137 -25.67 -12.24 9.65
C PHE A 137 -26.06 -11.26 10.76
N SER A 138 -25.90 -11.66 12.02
CA SER A 138 -26.00 -10.74 13.16
C SER A 138 -24.88 -9.69 13.13
N TYR A 139 -25.09 -8.54 13.82
CA TYR A 139 -24.05 -7.50 13.91
C TYR A 139 -22.71 -8.04 14.42
N ARG A 140 -22.71 -8.97 15.39
CA ARG A 140 -21.48 -9.60 15.90
C ARG A 140 -20.77 -10.42 14.83
N ALA A 141 -21.52 -11.23 14.08
CA ALA A 141 -20.95 -12.02 13.01
C ALA A 141 -20.41 -11.15 11.88
N LEU A 142 -21.14 -10.09 11.49
CA LEU A 142 -20.70 -9.14 10.49
C LEU A 142 -19.42 -8.38 10.91
N PHE A 143 -19.32 -7.95 12.15
CA PHE A 143 -18.12 -7.28 12.67
C PHE A 143 -16.87 -8.14 12.47
N TRP A 144 -16.94 -9.41 12.94
CA TRP A 144 -15.83 -10.32 12.76
C TRP A 144 -15.55 -10.63 11.31
N LEU A 145 -16.58 -10.85 10.52
CA LEU A 145 -16.45 -11.17 9.11
C LEU A 145 -15.81 -10.03 8.32
N LEU A 146 -16.23 -8.77 8.55
CA LEU A 146 -15.67 -7.60 7.89
C LEU A 146 -14.20 -7.39 8.25
N GLY A 147 -13.83 -7.53 9.52
CA GLY A 147 -12.44 -7.38 9.95
C GLY A 147 -11.55 -8.55 9.50
N ILE A 148 -12.03 -9.78 9.55
CA ILE A 148 -11.31 -10.97 9.05
C ILE A 148 -11.14 -10.87 7.52
N LEU A 149 -12.17 -10.49 6.79
CA LEU A 149 -12.05 -10.25 5.34
C LEU A 149 -11.07 -9.12 5.04
N ALA A 150 -11.10 -8.03 5.81
CA ALA A 150 -10.11 -6.97 5.67
C ALA A 150 -8.68 -7.49 5.88
N PHE A 151 -8.47 -8.34 6.88
CA PHE A 151 -7.18 -8.96 7.17
C PHE A 151 -6.69 -9.88 6.04
N PHE A 152 -7.56 -10.70 5.42
CA PHE A 152 -7.15 -11.65 4.38
C PHE A 152 -7.18 -11.09 2.95
N ILE A 153 -7.94 -10.04 2.69
CA ILE A 153 -7.98 -9.39 1.36
C ILE A 153 -6.82 -8.41 1.21
N SER A 154 -6.47 -7.69 2.29
CA SER A 154 -5.40 -6.69 2.27
C SER A 154 -4.06 -7.19 1.73
N PRO A 155 -3.58 -8.40 2.05
CA PRO A 155 -2.34 -8.95 1.48
C PRO A 155 -2.29 -9.01 -0.05
N ILE A 156 -3.41 -8.85 -0.72
CA ILE A 156 -3.55 -8.96 -2.18
C ILE A 156 -4.02 -7.64 -2.80
N ALA A 157 -4.98 -6.97 -2.14
CA ALA A 157 -5.70 -5.82 -2.71
C ALA A 157 -5.33 -4.47 -2.09
N ASP A 158 -4.21 -4.39 -1.39
CA ASP A 158 -3.73 -3.29 -0.54
C ASP A 158 -4.68 -2.90 0.62
N ASN A 159 -4.11 -2.20 1.62
CA ASN A 159 -4.86 -1.83 2.82
C ASN A 159 -5.92 -0.74 2.56
N LEU A 160 -5.64 0.24 1.71
CA LEU A 160 -6.56 1.33 1.38
C LEU A 160 -7.80 0.81 0.66
N THR A 161 -7.61 0.09 -0.44
CA THR A 161 -8.70 -0.45 -1.24
C THR A 161 -9.54 -1.43 -0.45
N THR A 162 -8.90 -2.32 0.30
CA THR A 162 -9.58 -3.28 1.18
C THR A 162 -10.45 -2.57 2.20
N ALA A 163 -9.93 -1.53 2.85
CA ALA A 163 -10.67 -0.76 3.84
C ALA A 163 -11.89 -0.08 3.21
N LEU A 164 -11.75 0.58 2.07
CA LEU A 164 -12.84 1.24 1.35
C LEU A 164 -13.96 0.26 0.96
N ILE A 165 -13.61 -0.92 0.46
CA ILE A 165 -14.56 -1.96 0.08
C ILE A 165 -15.34 -2.44 1.31
N MET A 166 -14.63 -2.79 2.39
CA MET A 166 -15.28 -3.30 3.61
C MET A 166 -16.12 -2.23 4.30
N CYS A 167 -15.70 -0.97 4.28
CA CYS A 167 -16.49 0.17 4.76
C CYS A 167 -17.80 0.34 3.98
N THR A 168 -17.75 0.22 2.64
CA THR A 168 -18.94 0.27 1.80
C THR A 168 -19.93 -0.83 2.20
N VAL A 169 -19.45 -2.02 2.51
CA VAL A 169 -20.29 -3.13 3.01
C VAL A 169 -20.93 -2.74 4.35
N ALA A 170 -20.13 -2.28 5.32
CA ALA A 170 -20.62 -1.87 6.64
C ALA A 170 -21.71 -0.79 6.55
N LEU A 171 -21.47 0.25 5.73
CA LEU A 171 -22.43 1.34 5.49
C LEU A 171 -23.72 0.85 4.82
N THR A 172 -23.63 -0.12 3.92
CA THR A 172 -24.80 -0.64 3.19
C THR A 172 -25.66 -1.53 4.10
N VAL A 173 -25.02 -2.42 4.85
CA VAL A 173 -25.71 -3.43 5.68
C VAL A 173 -26.31 -2.81 6.94
N ALA A 174 -25.64 -1.82 7.55
CA ALA A 174 -26.02 -1.28 8.84
C ALA A 174 -26.32 0.23 8.78
N LYS A 175 -26.97 0.69 7.72
CA LYS A 175 -27.29 2.12 7.48
C LYS A 175 -27.98 2.81 8.66
N LYS A 176 -28.80 2.06 9.43
CA LYS A 176 -29.56 2.58 10.59
C LYS A 176 -28.81 2.49 11.92
N GLU A 177 -27.63 1.86 11.97
CA GLU A 177 -26.84 1.62 13.19
C GLU A 177 -25.45 2.28 13.11
N PRO A 178 -25.35 3.61 13.26
CA PRO A 178 -24.09 4.32 13.09
C PRO A 178 -23.01 3.87 14.09
N LYS A 179 -23.41 3.41 15.30
CA LYS A 179 -22.46 2.88 16.28
C LYS A 179 -21.77 1.61 15.79
N PHE A 180 -22.51 0.71 15.15
CA PHE A 180 -21.97 -0.49 14.55
C PHE A 180 -21.01 -0.15 13.41
N VAL A 181 -21.41 0.76 12.51
CA VAL A 181 -20.59 1.19 11.38
C VAL A 181 -19.27 1.80 11.88
N ALA A 182 -19.33 2.72 12.85
CA ALA A 182 -18.12 3.36 13.38
C ALA A 182 -17.15 2.33 14.00
N LEU A 183 -17.69 1.38 14.79
CA LEU A 183 -16.87 0.33 15.40
C LEU A 183 -16.27 -0.62 14.37
N SER A 184 -17.06 -0.98 13.36
CA SER A 184 -16.59 -1.81 12.24
C SER A 184 -15.50 -1.10 11.43
N CYS A 185 -15.60 0.22 11.21
CA CYS A 185 -14.55 0.98 10.55
C CYS A 185 -13.21 0.90 11.30
N VAL A 186 -13.23 1.00 12.65
CA VAL A 186 -12.00 0.82 13.44
C VAL A 186 -11.41 -0.58 13.21
N ALA A 187 -12.24 -1.63 13.32
CA ALA A 187 -11.79 -3.01 13.14
C ALA A 187 -11.28 -3.28 11.71
N ILE A 188 -11.92 -2.68 10.70
CA ILE A 188 -11.51 -2.77 9.28
C ILE A 188 -10.14 -2.12 9.08
N VAL A 189 -9.90 -0.91 9.63
CA VAL A 189 -8.60 -0.23 9.52
C VAL A 189 -7.50 -1.07 10.15
N VAL A 190 -7.71 -1.56 11.38
CA VAL A 190 -6.73 -2.41 12.07
C VAL A 190 -6.52 -3.71 11.30
N GLY A 191 -7.60 -4.35 10.83
CA GLY A 191 -7.54 -5.60 10.06
C GLY A 191 -6.80 -5.42 8.72
N ALA A 192 -7.09 -4.35 7.99
CA ALA A 192 -6.45 -4.07 6.71
C ALA A 192 -4.94 -3.77 6.85
N ASN A 193 -4.55 -2.93 7.81
CA ASN A 193 -3.13 -2.63 8.06
C ASN A 193 -2.38 -3.86 8.59
N ALA A 194 -2.97 -4.62 9.52
CA ALA A 194 -2.38 -5.86 10.02
C ALA A 194 -2.25 -6.92 8.92
N GLY A 195 -3.26 -7.05 8.05
CA GLY A 195 -3.22 -7.92 6.89
C GLY A 195 -2.16 -7.50 5.87
N GLY A 196 -1.99 -6.19 5.66
CA GLY A 196 -0.96 -5.65 4.77
C GLY A 196 0.47 -5.94 5.24
N ALA A 197 0.71 -6.05 6.54
CA ALA A 197 2.05 -6.14 7.12
C ALA A 197 2.77 -7.49 6.86
N PHE A 198 2.08 -8.56 6.49
CA PHE A 198 2.70 -9.86 6.20
C PHE A 198 2.76 -10.21 4.71
N SER A 199 2.61 -9.24 3.82
CA SER A 199 2.72 -9.42 2.36
C SER A 199 3.27 -8.18 1.69
N PRO A 200 4.19 -8.29 0.74
CA PRO A 200 4.69 -7.14 0.00
C PRO A 200 3.64 -6.49 -0.92
N PHE A 201 2.52 -7.17 -1.17
CA PHE A 201 1.40 -6.64 -1.97
C PHE A 201 0.31 -5.96 -1.12
N GLY A 202 0.41 -6.07 0.20
CA GLY A 202 -0.63 -5.62 1.12
C GLY A 202 -0.46 -4.21 1.65
N ASP A 203 0.78 -3.70 1.66
CA ASP A 203 1.11 -2.32 2.05
C ASP A 203 2.31 -1.85 1.23
N ILE A 204 2.37 -0.55 0.97
CA ILE A 204 3.49 0.06 0.24
C ILE A 204 4.78 -0.03 1.06
N THR A 205 4.69 0.02 2.37
CA THR A 205 5.86 -0.13 3.26
C THR A 205 6.51 -1.50 3.12
N THR A 206 5.73 -2.56 3.08
CA THR A 206 6.22 -3.93 2.87
C THR A 206 6.76 -4.12 1.46
N LEU A 207 6.11 -3.51 0.46
CA LEU A 207 6.59 -3.52 -0.92
C LEU A 207 7.99 -2.90 -1.04
N MET A 208 8.23 -1.74 -0.41
CA MET A 208 9.55 -1.07 -0.45
C MET A 208 10.65 -1.93 0.21
N VAL A 209 10.34 -2.61 1.31
CA VAL A 209 11.29 -3.52 1.98
C VAL A 209 11.65 -4.71 1.08
N TRP A 210 10.65 -5.27 0.39
CA TRP A 210 10.85 -6.36 -0.56
C TRP A 210 11.66 -5.92 -1.79
N GLN A 211 11.34 -4.76 -2.37
CA GLN A 211 12.08 -4.21 -3.53
C GLN A 211 13.56 -3.94 -3.21
N LYS A 212 13.87 -3.57 -1.96
CA LYS A 212 15.26 -3.42 -1.49
C LYS A 212 15.98 -4.76 -1.22
N GLY A 213 15.29 -5.90 -1.33
CA GLY A 213 15.85 -7.21 -1.07
C GLY A 213 16.25 -7.46 0.39
N LEU A 214 15.66 -6.72 1.33
CA LEU A 214 15.94 -6.83 2.76
C LEU A 214 15.17 -7.96 3.43
N VAL A 215 14.02 -8.30 2.89
CA VAL A 215 13.13 -9.38 3.35
C VAL A 215 12.58 -10.09 2.12
N ASP A 216 12.73 -11.40 2.07
CA ASP A 216 12.20 -12.23 0.99
C ASP A 216 10.69 -12.50 1.15
N LEU A 217 10.00 -12.81 0.05
CA LEU A 217 8.54 -13.06 0.06
C LEU A 217 8.12 -14.09 1.12
N SER A 218 8.87 -15.19 1.25
CA SER A 218 8.58 -16.26 2.22
C SER A 218 8.73 -15.81 3.66
N GLU A 219 9.59 -14.85 3.91
CA GLU A 219 9.88 -14.32 5.24
C GLU A 219 8.79 -13.37 5.74
N PHE A 220 8.06 -12.69 4.82
CA PHE A 220 6.87 -11.94 5.22
C PHE A 220 5.83 -12.82 5.92
N LEU A 221 5.73 -14.12 5.58
CA LEU A 221 4.81 -15.04 6.24
C LEU A 221 5.13 -15.26 7.72
N VAL A 222 6.37 -15.04 8.13
CA VAL A 222 6.80 -15.08 9.55
C VAL A 222 6.06 -14.02 10.37
N LEU A 223 5.63 -12.92 9.72
CA LEU A 223 4.86 -11.84 10.34
C LEU A 223 3.36 -12.15 10.45
N PHE A 224 2.87 -13.26 9.89
CA PHE A 224 1.44 -13.60 9.91
C PHE A 224 0.88 -13.68 11.34
N ILE A 225 1.54 -14.41 12.24
CA ILE A 225 1.07 -14.56 13.64
C ILE A 225 1.14 -13.22 14.39
N PRO A 226 2.25 -12.47 14.38
CA PRO A 226 2.29 -11.13 14.98
C PRO A 226 1.22 -10.19 14.44
N SER A 227 0.99 -10.18 13.13
CA SER A 227 -0.07 -9.38 12.49
C SER A 227 -1.47 -9.81 12.92
N ALA A 228 -1.73 -11.12 13.01
CA ALA A 228 -3.00 -11.64 13.50
C ALA A 228 -3.24 -11.24 14.97
N VAL A 229 -2.23 -11.29 15.82
CA VAL A 229 -2.31 -10.84 17.22
C VAL A 229 -2.65 -9.34 17.28
N ASN A 230 -2.04 -8.52 16.42
CA ASN A 230 -2.33 -7.10 16.33
C ASN A 230 -3.81 -6.81 16.06
N TYR A 231 -4.43 -7.57 15.17
CA TYR A 231 -5.84 -7.43 14.83
C TYR A 231 -6.77 -8.05 15.88
N LEU A 232 -6.49 -9.28 16.32
CA LEU A 232 -7.42 -10.07 17.16
C LEU A 232 -7.63 -9.46 18.55
N ILE A 233 -6.60 -8.87 19.15
CA ILE A 233 -6.71 -8.29 20.51
C ILE A 233 -7.67 -7.11 20.54
N PRO A 234 -7.51 -6.04 19.77
CA PRO A 234 -8.47 -4.94 19.76
C PRO A 234 -9.86 -5.40 19.27
N ALA A 235 -9.96 -6.30 18.30
CA ALA A 235 -11.23 -6.82 17.83
C ALA A 235 -11.97 -7.61 18.92
N ALA A 236 -11.27 -8.40 19.72
CA ALA A 236 -11.86 -9.11 20.87
C ALA A 236 -12.37 -8.14 21.95
N ILE A 237 -11.65 -7.06 22.23
CA ILE A 237 -12.11 -6.02 23.15
C ILE A 237 -13.33 -5.30 22.60
N MET A 238 -13.33 -4.91 21.32
CA MET A 238 -14.43 -4.25 20.64
C MET A 238 -15.69 -5.11 20.56
N HIS A 239 -15.54 -6.44 20.53
CA HIS A 239 -16.64 -7.39 20.46
C HIS A 239 -17.72 -7.17 21.53
N PHE A 240 -17.31 -6.81 22.75
CA PHE A 240 -18.24 -6.60 23.85
C PHE A 240 -19.09 -5.32 23.72
N PHE A 241 -18.70 -4.42 22.82
CA PHE A 241 -19.37 -3.14 22.57
C PHE A 241 -20.24 -3.14 21.31
N ILE A 242 -20.35 -4.29 20.61
CA ILE A 242 -21.15 -4.43 19.42
C ILE A 242 -22.64 -4.47 19.82
N PRO A 243 -23.48 -3.70 19.14
CA PRO A 243 -24.93 -3.76 19.33
C PRO A 243 -25.47 -5.19 19.15
N THR A 244 -26.47 -5.56 19.94
CA THR A 244 -27.18 -6.84 19.79
C THR A 244 -28.23 -6.75 18.69
N GLY A 245 -28.44 -7.84 17.94
CA GLY A 245 -29.43 -7.91 16.86
C GLY A 245 -28.83 -8.23 15.52
N SER A 246 -29.64 -8.06 14.50
CA SER A 246 -29.28 -8.27 13.08
C SER A 246 -29.76 -7.06 12.27
N PRO A 247 -29.07 -6.72 11.17
CA PRO A 247 -29.54 -5.72 10.24
C PRO A 247 -30.91 -6.09 9.67
N GLU A 248 -31.72 -5.09 9.32
CA GLU A 248 -32.93 -5.33 8.54
C GLU A 248 -32.52 -6.02 7.23
N LYS A 249 -33.27 -7.04 6.82
CA LYS A 249 -33.05 -7.65 5.52
C LYS A 249 -33.28 -6.58 4.45
N VAL A 250 -32.22 -6.22 3.75
CA VAL A 250 -32.33 -5.37 2.58
C VAL A 250 -32.85 -6.27 1.46
N GLU A 251 -34.11 -6.09 1.06
CA GLU A 251 -34.62 -6.65 -0.18
C GLU A 251 -33.89 -5.98 -1.34
N GLY A 252 -32.77 -6.55 -1.76
CA GLY A 252 -31.93 -6.03 -2.83
C GLY A 252 -31.72 -7.11 -3.88
N HIS A 253 -31.71 -6.69 -5.14
CA HIS A 253 -31.35 -7.55 -6.24
C HIS A 253 -29.97 -8.22 -6.00
N VAL A 254 -29.89 -9.51 -6.23
CA VAL A 254 -28.63 -10.26 -6.21
C VAL A 254 -27.70 -9.59 -7.21
N VAL A 255 -26.66 -8.93 -6.72
CA VAL A 255 -25.66 -8.31 -7.60
C VAL A 255 -24.82 -9.42 -8.20
N ILE A 256 -25.00 -9.66 -9.48
CA ILE A 256 -24.28 -10.65 -10.25
C ILE A 256 -22.97 -10.02 -10.75
N MET A 257 -21.86 -10.74 -10.56
CA MET A 257 -20.55 -10.35 -11.10
C MET A 257 -20.60 -10.33 -12.64
N LYS A 258 -20.12 -9.23 -13.25
CA LYS A 258 -20.08 -9.13 -14.71
C LYS A 258 -19.15 -10.21 -15.32
N PRO A 259 -19.43 -10.68 -16.56
CA PRO A 259 -18.58 -11.65 -17.23
C PRO A 259 -17.12 -11.22 -17.28
N GLY A 260 -16.21 -12.14 -16.97
CA GLY A 260 -14.76 -11.87 -16.94
C GLY A 260 -14.20 -11.46 -15.58
N GLY A 261 -15.04 -11.17 -14.56
CA GLY A 261 -14.57 -10.80 -13.22
C GLY A 261 -13.66 -11.85 -12.59
N THR A 262 -14.07 -13.12 -12.61
CA THR A 262 -13.25 -14.24 -12.09
C THR A 262 -11.93 -14.39 -12.85
N ALA A 263 -11.95 -14.19 -14.19
CA ALA A 263 -10.73 -14.26 -14.97
C ALA A 263 -9.74 -13.15 -14.62
N ILE A 264 -10.22 -11.93 -14.32
CA ILE A 264 -9.37 -10.82 -13.86
C ILE A 264 -8.73 -11.13 -12.50
N ILE A 265 -9.46 -11.74 -11.57
CA ILE A 265 -8.88 -12.20 -10.29
C ILE A 265 -7.75 -13.20 -10.54
N ILE A 266 -8.00 -14.21 -11.39
CA ILE A 266 -6.98 -15.23 -11.73
C ILE A 266 -5.77 -14.59 -12.41
N LEU A 267 -5.98 -13.65 -13.33
CA LEU A 267 -4.91 -12.93 -14.02
C LEU A 267 -4.11 -12.06 -13.02
N PHE A 268 -4.74 -11.48 -12.02
CA PHE A 268 -4.03 -10.73 -10.99
C PHE A 268 -3.15 -11.64 -10.12
N LEU A 269 -3.67 -12.78 -9.69
CA LEU A 269 -2.88 -13.79 -8.97
C LEU A 269 -1.72 -14.31 -9.83
N LEU A 270 -1.95 -14.53 -11.12
CA LEU A 270 -0.90 -14.90 -12.07
C LEU A 270 0.15 -13.79 -12.23
N THR A 271 -0.27 -12.53 -12.23
CA THR A 271 0.64 -11.36 -12.27
C THR A 271 1.52 -11.33 -11.04
N ILE A 272 0.95 -11.51 -9.84
CA ILE A 272 1.69 -11.62 -8.58
C ILE A 272 2.70 -12.77 -8.67
N ALA A 273 2.26 -13.96 -9.08
CA ALA A 273 3.15 -15.11 -9.25
C ALA A 273 4.29 -14.83 -10.25
N THR A 274 4.00 -14.14 -11.36
CA THR A 274 5.02 -13.74 -12.35
C THR A 274 6.03 -12.78 -11.74
N ALA A 275 5.58 -11.76 -10.98
CA ALA A 275 6.47 -10.80 -10.33
C ALA A 275 7.40 -11.49 -9.31
N VAL A 276 6.83 -12.40 -8.52
CA VAL A 276 7.59 -13.22 -7.54
C VAL A 276 8.60 -14.13 -8.24
N CYS A 277 8.19 -14.83 -9.29
CA CYS A 277 9.09 -15.71 -10.04
C CYS A 277 10.24 -14.93 -10.68
N TYR A 278 9.97 -13.77 -11.26
CA TYR A 278 11.02 -12.93 -11.85
C TYR A 278 11.99 -12.43 -10.79
N HIS A 279 11.48 -12.03 -9.62
CA HIS A 279 12.32 -11.57 -8.53
C HIS A 279 13.20 -12.69 -7.94
N ASN A 280 12.58 -13.81 -7.55
CA ASN A 280 13.27 -14.86 -6.81
C ASN A 280 14.19 -15.74 -7.69
N PHE A 281 13.80 -15.99 -8.94
CA PHE A 281 14.59 -16.89 -9.81
C PHE A 281 15.49 -16.16 -10.81
N LEU A 282 15.10 -14.95 -11.22
CA LEU A 282 15.81 -14.18 -12.24
C LEU A 282 16.51 -12.93 -11.66
N HIS A 283 16.30 -12.63 -10.37
CA HIS A 283 16.80 -11.43 -9.70
C HIS A 283 16.44 -10.11 -10.41
N LEU A 284 15.30 -10.10 -11.10
CA LEU A 284 14.77 -8.91 -11.74
C LEU A 284 13.92 -8.09 -10.77
N PRO A 285 13.87 -6.76 -10.91
CA PRO A 285 12.94 -5.94 -10.13
C PRO A 285 11.50 -6.43 -10.29
N PRO A 286 10.70 -6.54 -9.21
CA PRO A 286 9.32 -7.05 -9.24
C PRO A 286 8.41 -6.30 -10.23
N VAL A 287 8.71 -5.04 -10.49
CA VAL A 287 7.98 -4.19 -11.44
C VAL A 287 7.92 -4.77 -12.86
N ILE A 288 8.96 -5.47 -13.29
CA ILE A 288 8.99 -6.11 -14.64
C ILE A 288 7.89 -7.18 -14.73
N GLY A 289 7.73 -8.00 -13.69
CA GLY A 289 6.67 -9.00 -13.62
C GLY A 289 5.28 -8.38 -13.56
N MET A 290 5.12 -7.28 -12.81
CA MET A 290 3.86 -6.52 -12.77
C MET A 290 3.49 -5.94 -14.15
N MET A 291 4.46 -5.34 -14.86
CA MET A 291 4.23 -4.80 -16.21
C MET A 291 3.90 -5.91 -17.23
N THR A 292 4.50 -7.10 -17.07
CA THR A 292 4.11 -8.29 -17.85
C THR A 292 2.65 -8.67 -17.56
N GLY A 293 2.25 -8.62 -16.30
CA GLY A 293 0.86 -8.83 -15.87
C GLY A 293 -0.12 -7.80 -16.45
N LEU A 294 0.28 -6.53 -16.57
CA LEU A 294 -0.53 -5.54 -17.24
C LEU A 294 -0.78 -5.94 -18.73
N ALA A 295 0.20 -6.53 -19.39
CA ALA A 295 0.02 -7.06 -20.73
C ALA A 295 -1.02 -8.20 -20.75
N TYR A 296 -1.03 -9.10 -19.73
CA TYR A 296 -2.09 -10.12 -19.62
C TYR A 296 -3.47 -9.50 -19.55
N LEU A 297 -3.64 -8.48 -18.72
CA LEU A 297 -4.92 -7.78 -18.58
C LEU A 297 -5.35 -7.09 -19.88
N LYS A 298 -4.40 -6.46 -20.59
CA LYS A 298 -4.67 -5.80 -21.89
C LYS A 298 -5.08 -6.81 -22.96
N LEU A 299 -4.40 -7.95 -23.06
CA LEU A 299 -4.76 -9.03 -23.98
C LEU A 299 -6.14 -9.61 -23.65
N PHE A 300 -6.44 -9.81 -22.38
CA PHE A 300 -7.75 -10.26 -21.93
C PHE A 300 -8.85 -9.23 -22.23
N GLY A 301 -8.59 -7.95 -22.03
CA GLY A 301 -9.49 -6.87 -22.41
C GLY A 301 -9.83 -6.87 -23.90
N TYR A 302 -8.80 -7.03 -24.76
CA TYR A 302 -9.00 -7.20 -26.21
C TYR A 302 -9.86 -8.43 -26.53
N TYR A 303 -9.61 -9.55 -25.88
CA TYR A 303 -10.41 -10.77 -26.06
C TYR A 303 -11.88 -10.56 -25.69
N LEU A 304 -12.17 -9.91 -24.55
CA LEU A 304 -13.54 -9.59 -24.14
C LEU A 304 -14.24 -8.66 -25.12
N GLN A 305 -13.55 -7.62 -25.57
CA GLN A 305 -14.09 -6.69 -26.56
C GLN A 305 -14.44 -7.38 -27.87
N ARG A 306 -13.58 -8.29 -28.35
CA ARG A 306 -13.83 -9.08 -29.56
C ARG A 306 -15.00 -10.06 -29.42
N ARG A 307 -15.18 -10.65 -28.21
CA ARG A 307 -16.35 -11.51 -27.92
C ARG A 307 -17.65 -10.73 -27.92
N LYS A 308 -17.66 -9.51 -27.40
CA LYS A 308 -18.82 -8.62 -27.44
C LYS A 308 -19.20 -8.25 -28.89
N LEU A 309 -18.25 -7.84 -29.70
CA LEU A 309 -18.44 -7.52 -31.14
C LEU A 309 -19.00 -8.70 -31.93
N ASN A 310 -18.70 -9.94 -31.52
CA ASN A 310 -19.19 -11.16 -32.19
C ASN A 310 -20.57 -11.62 -31.63
N GLY A 311 -21.28 -10.82 -30.85
CA GLY A 311 -22.62 -11.15 -30.29
C GLY A 311 -22.63 -12.32 -29.31
N LYS A 312 -21.46 -12.73 -28.77
CA LYS A 312 -21.33 -13.87 -27.82
C LYS A 312 -21.42 -13.45 -26.34
N LEU A 313 -21.54 -12.16 -26.07
CA LEU A 313 -21.71 -11.59 -24.71
C LEU A 313 -22.78 -10.52 -24.76
N ASP A 314 -23.92 -10.78 -24.15
CA ASP A 314 -24.97 -9.79 -23.88
C ASP A 314 -24.60 -9.04 -22.57
N GLU A 315 -23.78 -8.01 -22.66
CA GLU A 315 -23.53 -7.12 -21.51
C GLU A 315 -24.68 -6.17 -21.23
N ASP A 316 -25.57 -5.97 -22.17
CA ASP A 316 -26.71 -5.06 -22.03
C ASP A 316 -27.77 -5.57 -21.04
N LEU A 317 -27.80 -6.89 -20.75
CA LEU A 317 -28.62 -7.48 -19.68
C LEU A 317 -28.19 -7.06 -18.25
N PHE A 318 -27.04 -6.43 -18.10
CA PHE A 318 -26.46 -6.01 -16.82
C PHE A 318 -26.43 -4.49 -16.64
N SER A 319 -27.11 -3.73 -17.51
CA SER A 319 -27.06 -2.26 -17.56
C SER A 319 -28.06 -1.54 -16.62
N ASP A 320 -28.71 -2.25 -15.70
CA ASP A 320 -29.70 -1.62 -14.82
C ASP A 320 -29.02 -0.70 -13.76
N ASN A 321 -29.28 0.59 -13.95
CA ASN A 321 -29.23 1.69 -12.96
C ASN A 321 -27.90 2.01 -12.27
N ILE A 322 -26.99 2.70 -12.97
CA ILE A 322 -25.94 3.49 -12.35
C ILE A 322 -26.04 4.96 -12.78
N ASP A 323 -27.14 5.63 -12.43
CA ASP A 323 -27.31 7.10 -12.58
C ASP A 323 -26.73 7.90 -11.40
N SER A 324 -26.01 7.26 -10.44
CA SER A 324 -25.67 7.94 -9.18
C SER A 324 -24.21 8.40 -9.03
N LEU A 325 -23.33 8.17 -10.01
CA LEU A 325 -21.92 8.55 -9.89
C LEU A 325 -21.40 9.55 -10.96
N GLY A 326 -22.28 10.18 -11.73
CA GLY A 326 -21.94 11.39 -12.52
C GLY A 326 -20.86 11.23 -13.59
N PHE A 327 -20.60 10.02 -14.10
CA PHE A 327 -19.71 9.80 -15.22
C PHE A 327 -20.49 9.56 -16.49
N ASP A 328 -20.23 10.35 -17.53
CA ASP A 328 -20.87 10.33 -18.83
C ASP A 328 -20.65 8.96 -19.53
N GLU A 329 -21.64 8.08 -19.43
CA GLU A 329 -21.61 6.69 -19.93
C GLU A 329 -21.87 6.56 -21.44
N LYS A 330 -21.90 7.68 -22.17
CA LYS A 330 -22.37 7.70 -23.58
C LYS A 330 -21.43 7.08 -24.60
N ASN A 331 -20.19 6.62 -24.25
CA ASN A 331 -19.22 6.14 -25.26
C ASN A 331 -18.36 4.92 -24.88
N THR A 332 -18.68 4.11 -23.86
CA THR A 332 -17.85 2.95 -23.50
C THR A 332 -18.47 1.63 -23.87
N THR A 333 -18.36 1.27 -25.12
CA THR A 333 -18.71 -0.05 -25.65
C THR A 333 -17.66 -1.10 -25.29
N GLY A 334 -17.60 -1.55 -24.03
CA GLY A 334 -16.78 -2.69 -23.61
C GLY A 334 -15.68 -2.39 -22.59
N PHE A 335 -15.12 -3.43 -21.97
CA PHE A 335 -14.01 -3.33 -21.01
C PHE A 335 -12.78 -2.67 -21.63
N ASN A 336 -12.33 -1.56 -21.05
CA ASN A 336 -11.16 -0.83 -21.50
C ASN A 336 -10.16 -0.64 -20.35
N VAL A 337 -8.99 -1.27 -20.47
CA VAL A 337 -7.91 -1.20 -19.47
C VAL A 337 -7.44 0.24 -19.25
N PHE A 338 -7.50 1.11 -20.25
CA PHE A 338 -7.13 2.51 -20.10
C PHE A 338 -8.07 3.27 -19.15
N ASN A 339 -9.35 2.91 -19.10
CA ASN A 339 -10.28 3.47 -18.11
C ASN A 339 -9.91 3.03 -16.69
N ALA A 340 -9.47 1.78 -16.51
CA ALA A 340 -8.99 1.30 -15.22
C ALA A 340 -7.70 2.02 -14.79
N ILE A 341 -6.76 2.27 -15.71
CA ILE A 341 -5.55 3.08 -15.48
C ILE A 341 -5.92 4.52 -15.12
N ALA A 342 -6.85 5.14 -15.85
CA ALA A 342 -7.26 6.52 -15.60
C ALA A 342 -7.90 6.72 -14.21
N ARG A 343 -8.49 5.67 -13.64
CA ARG A 343 -9.09 5.67 -12.28
C ARG A 343 -8.09 5.35 -11.17
N ALA A 344 -6.78 5.22 -11.48
CA ALA A 344 -5.76 5.03 -10.46
C ALA A 344 -5.74 6.23 -9.50
N GLU A 345 -5.29 5.99 -8.28
CA GLU A 345 -5.15 7.00 -7.21
C GLU A 345 -3.96 7.94 -7.49
N TRP A 346 -4.09 8.79 -8.51
CA TRP A 346 -3.01 9.67 -8.99
C TRP A 346 -2.46 10.59 -7.92
N ASP A 347 -3.33 11.11 -7.03
CA ASP A 347 -2.89 11.97 -5.93
C ASP A 347 -1.96 11.22 -4.97
N THR A 348 -2.27 9.96 -4.69
CA THR A 348 -1.44 9.07 -3.88
C THR A 348 -0.11 8.79 -4.55
N LEU A 349 -0.08 8.50 -5.86
CA LEU A 349 1.16 8.29 -6.61
C LEU A 349 2.05 9.54 -6.62
N PHE A 350 1.48 10.72 -6.81
CA PHE A 350 2.22 11.98 -6.76
C PHE A 350 2.66 12.34 -5.33
N PHE A 351 1.89 11.99 -4.32
CA PHE A 351 2.31 12.13 -2.94
C PHE A 351 3.59 11.32 -2.66
N PHE A 352 3.65 10.08 -3.13
CA PHE A 352 4.85 9.24 -2.98
C PHE A 352 6.06 9.83 -3.70
N TYR A 353 5.88 10.35 -4.91
CA TYR A 353 6.96 11.07 -5.59
C TYR A 353 7.51 12.19 -4.72
N GLY A 354 6.63 13.07 -4.24
CA GLY A 354 7.04 14.21 -3.43
C GLY A 354 7.77 13.81 -2.15
N VAL A 355 7.27 12.77 -1.48
CA VAL A 355 7.88 12.23 -0.25
C VAL A 355 9.25 11.63 -0.53
N ILE A 356 9.35 10.70 -1.48
CA ILE A 356 10.61 10.02 -1.82
C ILE A 356 11.67 11.04 -2.21
N MET A 357 11.32 12.02 -3.04
CA MET A 357 12.23 13.07 -3.45
C MET A 357 12.64 13.98 -2.28
N ALA A 358 11.69 14.43 -1.45
CA ALA A 358 11.99 15.33 -0.34
C ALA A 358 12.83 14.64 0.75
N VAL A 359 12.45 13.43 1.17
CA VAL A 359 13.20 12.65 2.17
C VAL A 359 14.56 12.24 1.63
N GLY A 360 14.63 11.80 0.36
CA GLY A 360 15.89 11.49 -0.31
C GLY A 360 16.83 12.70 -0.39
N GLY A 361 16.30 13.91 -0.65
CA GLY A 361 17.07 15.14 -0.61
C GLY A 361 17.62 15.46 0.79
N LEU A 362 16.80 15.32 1.84
CA LEU A 362 17.24 15.49 3.23
C LEU A 362 18.29 14.45 3.63
N GLY A 363 18.14 13.20 3.15
CA GLY A 363 19.12 12.14 3.34
C GLY A 363 20.46 12.46 2.67
N PHE A 364 20.41 13.00 1.45
CA PHE A 364 21.61 13.33 0.67
C PHE A 364 22.45 14.45 1.33
N ILE A 365 21.81 15.40 2.04
CA ILE A 365 22.50 16.48 2.76
C ILE A 365 22.84 16.15 4.22
N GLY A 366 22.59 14.89 4.70
CA GLY A 366 23.09 14.36 5.96
C GLY A 366 22.08 14.23 7.09
N TYR A 367 20.84 14.79 7.01
CA TYR A 367 19.86 14.74 8.11
C TYR A 367 19.46 13.32 8.51
N LEU A 368 19.30 12.40 7.54
CA LEU A 368 18.93 11.02 7.87
C LEU A 368 20.05 10.27 8.60
N GLY A 369 21.33 10.64 8.37
CA GLY A 369 22.46 10.11 9.13
C GLY A 369 22.38 10.50 10.61
N LEU A 370 22.08 11.78 10.91
CA LEU A 370 21.89 12.25 12.28
C LEU A 370 20.71 11.54 12.98
N VAL A 371 19.60 11.37 12.29
CA VAL A 371 18.43 10.65 12.83
C VAL A 371 18.77 9.19 13.05
N SER A 372 19.50 8.54 12.13
CA SER A 372 19.93 7.16 12.26
C SER A 372 20.82 6.94 13.48
N GLU A 373 21.81 7.79 13.67
CA GLU A 373 22.70 7.72 14.84
C GLU A 373 21.94 7.92 16.15
N ALA A 374 21.06 8.92 16.21
CA ALA A 374 20.24 9.17 17.39
C ALA A 374 19.28 8.02 17.73
N MET A 375 18.62 7.44 16.72
CA MET A 375 17.63 6.38 16.91
C MET A 375 18.28 5.01 17.04
N TYR A 376 19.10 4.59 16.08
CA TYR A 376 19.63 3.24 16.04
C TYR A 376 20.94 3.11 16.80
N GLY A 377 21.80 4.14 16.81
CA GLY A 377 23.05 4.14 17.55
C GLY A 377 22.87 4.31 19.06
N GLN A 378 21.98 5.22 19.50
CA GLN A 378 21.83 5.51 20.92
C GLN A 378 20.72 4.70 21.60
N LEU A 379 19.54 4.52 20.96
CA LEU A 379 18.39 3.81 21.54
C LEU A 379 18.41 2.31 21.24
N GLY A 380 19.18 1.89 20.27
CA GLY A 380 19.26 0.52 19.77
C GLY A 380 18.09 0.16 18.83
N PRO A 381 18.27 -0.88 17.95
CA PRO A 381 17.35 -1.20 16.87
C PRO A 381 15.94 -1.52 17.32
N THR A 382 15.77 -2.30 18.40
CA THR A 382 14.42 -2.68 18.88
C THR A 382 13.60 -1.45 19.31
N THR A 383 14.21 -0.56 20.11
CA THR A 383 13.53 0.66 20.61
C THR A 383 13.25 1.60 19.42
N ALA A 384 14.21 1.77 18.53
CA ALA A 384 14.07 2.58 17.34
C ALA A 384 12.90 2.09 16.46
N ASN A 385 12.81 0.78 16.19
CA ASN A 385 11.75 0.18 15.39
C ASN A 385 10.35 0.31 16.03
N VAL A 386 10.26 0.23 17.36
CA VAL A 386 9.00 0.51 18.09
C VAL A 386 8.61 1.98 17.94
N ILE A 387 9.56 2.91 18.07
CA ILE A 387 9.31 4.35 17.88
C ILE A 387 8.90 4.65 16.44
N VAL A 388 9.53 4.02 15.45
CA VAL A 388 9.16 4.12 14.02
C VAL A 388 7.68 3.78 13.83
N GLY A 389 7.18 2.70 14.43
CA GLY A 389 5.76 2.37 14.37
C GLY A 389 4.85 3.38 15.07
N ILE A 390 5.29 3.99 16.18
CA ILE A 390 4.53 5.07 16.83
C ILE A 390 4.53 6.34 15.95
N LEU A 391 5.65 6.67 15.32
CA LEU A 391 5.74 7.79 14.38
C LEU A 391 4.82 7.56 13.17
N SER A 392 4.70 6.33 12.69
CA SER A 392 3.77 5.93 11.63
C SER A 392 2.30 6.21 11.97
N ALA A 393 1.94 6.33 13.24
CA ALA A 393 0.61 6.74 13.65
C ALA A 393 0.31 8.23 13.41
N ILE A 394 1.34 9.07 13.41
CA ILE A 394 1.23 10.54 13.31
C ILE A 394 1.53 10.99 11.89
N VAL A 395 2.58 10.41 11.32
CA VAL A 395 3.06 10.65 9.96
C VAL A 395 2.75 9.38 9.17
N ASP A 396 2.13 9.49 8.01
CA ASP A 396 1.81 8.33 7.13
C ASP A 396 2.97 7.31 7.13
N ASN A 397 2.67 6.01 7.18
CA ASN A 397 3.65 4.93 7.31
C ASN A 397 4.73 4.92 6.20
N ILE A 398 4.39 5.37 5.01
CA ILE A 398 5.27 5.34 3.82
C ILE A 398 6.51 6.24 3.97
N PRO A 399 6.37 7.54 4.32
CA PRO A 399 7.52 8.41 4.58
C PRO A 399 8.45 7.90 5.67
N VAL A 400 7.87 7.34 6.72
CA VAL A 400 8.63 6.83 7.86
C VAL A 400 9.45 5.62 7.43
N MET A 401 8.83 4.66 6.71
CA MET A 401 9.56 3.49 6.20
C MET A 401 10.60 3.88 5.16
N PHE A 402 10.30 4.81 4.26
CA PHE A 402 11.27 5.29 3.27
C PHE A 402 12.49 5.93 3.93
N ALA A 403 12.29 6.69 5.01
CA ALA A 403 13.39 7.24 5.79
C ALA A 403 14.28 6.13 6.38
N VAL A 404 13.69 5.10 6.99
CA VAL A 404 14.44 3.95 7.54
C VAL A 404 15.23 3.24 6.45
N LEU A 405 14.62 2.98 5.29
CA LEU A 405 15.27 2.34 4.15
C LEU A 405 16.41 3.17 3.57
N THR A 406 16.30 4.51 3.62
CA THR A 406 17.36 5.42 3.17
C THR A 406 18.48 5.55 4.19
N MET A 407 18.17 5.46 5.49
CA MET A 407 19.17 5.42 6.57
C MET A 407 20.02 4.15 6.53
N GLN A 408 19.47 3.03 6.08
CA GLN A 408 20.12 1.69 6.04
C GLN A 408 20.84 1.35 7.36
N PRO A 409 20.17 1.38 8.51
CA PRO A 409 20.83 1.09 9.79
C PRO A 409 21.33 -0.35 9.82
N GLU A 410 22.50 -0.56 10.43
CA GLU A 410 23.02 -1.91 10.67
C GLU A 410 22.18 -2.60 11.73
N MET A 411 21.39 -3.58 11.32
CA MET A 411 20.53 -4.35 12.22
C MET A 411 20.29 -5.78 11.71
N SER A 412 19.94 -6.68 12.64
CA SER A 412 19.66 -8.08 12.28
C SER A 412 18.44 -8.22 11.38
N HIS A 413 18.30 -9.38 10.75
CA HIS A 413 17.15 -9.70 9.91
C HIS A 413 15.83 -9.63 10.70
N GLY A 414 15.80 -10.13 11.95
CA GLY A 414 14.65 -10.00 12.84
C GLY A 414 14.26 -8.55 13.11
N GLN A 415 15.21 -7.63 13.13
CA GLN A 415 14.94 -6.20 13.28
C GLN A 415 14.35 -5.58 12.00
N TRP A 416 14.75 -6.04 10.82
CA TRP A 416 14.11 -5.64 9.55
C TRP A 416 12.64 -6.14 9.48
N LEU A 417 12.37 -7.36 9.93
CA LEU A 417 11.01 -7.87 10.08
C LEU A 417 10.22 -7.07 11.13
N LEU A 418 10.86 -6.68 12.24
CA LEU A 418 10.22 -5.88 13.28
C LEU A 418 9.80 -4.50 12.77
N VAL A 419 10.70 -3.77 12.08
CA VAL A 419 10.35 -2.44 11.56
C VAL A 419 9.27 -2.53 10.47
N THR A 420 9.30 -3.57 9.67
CA THR A 420 8.25 -3.85 8.66
C THR A 420 6.89 -4.05 9.34
N LEU A 421 6.83 -4.86 10.38
CA LEU A 421 5.63 -5.05 11.19
C LEU A 421 5.17 -3.72 11.82
N THR A 422 6.06 -3.07 12.58
CA THR A 422 5.69 -1.90 13.38
C THR A 422 5.28 -0.71 12.52
N ALA A 423 5.94 -0.45 11.37
CA ALA A 423 5.55 0.60 10.45
C ALA A 423 4.16 0.33 9.83
N GLY A 424 3.89 -0.91 9.42
CA GLY A 424 2.60 -1.29 8.84
C GLY A 424 1.45 -1.21 9.84
N VAL A 425 1.58 -1.88 11.00
CA VAL A 425 0.48 -1.93 11.99
C VAL A 425 0.39 -0.65 12.83
N GLY A 426 1.50 0.08 13.00
CA GLY A 426 1.55 1.32 13.77
C GLY A 426 0.63 2.41 13.22
N GLY A 427 0.46 2.47 11.90
CA GLY A 427 -0.49 3.37 11.25
C GLY A 427 -1.94 3.21 11.73
N SER A 428 -2.27 2.10 12.37
CA SER A 428 -3.61 1.87 12.95
C SER A 428 -3.82 2.51 14.32
N LEU A 429 -2.78 2.97 15.00
CA LEU A 429 -2.91 3.57 16.34
C LEU A 429 -3.76 4.84 16.30
N LEU A 430 -3.63 5.63 15.23
CA LEU A 430 -4.48 6.79 14.95
C LEU A 430 -5.07 6.64 13.55
N SER A 431 -6.27 7.18 13.33
CA SER A 431 -6.93 7.11 12.02
C SER A 431 -6.21 7.88 10.90
N ILE A 432 -5.34 8.83 11.26
CA ILE A 432 -4.55 9.63 10.32
C ILE A 432 -3.22 8.97 9.94
N GLY A 433 -2.80 7.93 10.65
CA GLY A 433 -1.50 7.26 10.46
C GLY A 433 -1.45 6.29 9.27
N SER A 434 -2.58 6.05 8.61
CA SER A 434 -2.62 5.21 7.40
C SER A 434 -3.64 5.72 6.39
N ALA A 435 -3.36 5.49 5.11
CA ALA A 435 -4.27 5.82 4.02
C ALA A 435 -5.68 5.19 4.22
N ALA A 436 -5.73 3.97 4.76
CA ALA A 436 -6.98 3.28 5.08
C ALA A 436 -7.83 4.05 6.10
N GLY A 437 -7.23 4.54 7.18
CA GLY A 437 -7.93 5.30 8.21
C GLY A 437 -8.49 6.63 7.71
N VAL A 438 -7.68 7.40 6.97
CA VAL A 438 -8.08 8.68 6.35
C VAL A 438 -9.23 8.46 5.36
N ALA A 439 -9.12 7.48 4.49
CA ALA A 439 -10.14 7.19 3.48
C ALA A 439 -11.48 6.80 4.11
N LEU A 440 -11.47 6.02 5.20
CA LEU A 440 -12.69 5.64 5.89
C LEU A 440 -13.35 6.83 6.59
N MET A 441 -12.58 7.80 7.12
CA MET A 441 -13.15 9.05 7.65
C MET A 441 -13.86 9.84 6.53
N GLY A 442 -13.27 9.87 5.34
CA GLY A 442 -13.88 10.48 4.16
C GLY A 442 -15.15 9.77 3.68
N GLN A 443 -15.19 8.43 3.71
CA GLN A 443 -16.31 7.63 3.23
C GLN A 443 -17.48 7.55 4.22
N ALA A 444 -17.19 7.36 5.51
CA ALA A 444 -18.17 7.28 6.59
C ALA A 444 -18.29 8.61 7.37
N ARG A 445 -18.39 9.72 6.63
CA ARG A 445 -18.44 11.09 7.20
C ARG A 445 -19.50 11.22 8.28
N GLY A 446 -19.10 11.82 9.41
CA GLY A 446 -19.98 12.05 10.57
C GLY A 446 -20.25 10.80 11.42
N ILE A 447 -19.90 9.61 10.95
CA ILE A 447 -20.08 8.34 11.67
C ILE A 447 -18.72 7.88 12.22
N TYR A 448 -17.70 7.73 11.37
CA TYR A 448 -16.35 7.40 11.76
C TYR A 448 -15.47 8.65 11.71
N THR A 449 -14.96 9.06 12.86
CA THR A 449 -14.19 10.30 13.05
C THR A 449 -12.89 10.01 13.78
N PHE A 450 -11.91 10.92 13.68
CA PHE A 450 -10.68 10.85 14.45
C PHE A 450 -10.93 10.66 15.95
N ALA A 451 -11.85 11.43 16.56
CA ALA A 451 -12.18 11.33 17.97
C ALA A 451 -12.80 9.97 18.34
N TYR A 452 -13.57 9.37 17.44
CA TYR A 452 -14.12 8.04 17.65
C TYR A 452 -13.02 6.97 17.61
N HIS A 453 -12.12 7.02 16.65
CA HIS A 453 -10.97 6.11 16.55
C HIS A 453 -10.07 6.23 17.78
N LEU A 454 -9.77 7.46 18.23
CA LEU A 454 -8.92 7.74 19.38
C LEU A 454 -9.44 7.09 20.68
N ARG A 455 -10.76 6.90 20.82
CA ARG A 455 -11.32 6.16 21.98
C ARG A 455 -10.89 4.70 22.02
N TRP A 456 -10.58 4.11 20.87
CA TRP A 456 -10.15 2.72 20.72
C TRP A 456 -8.63 2.58 20.68
N MET A 457 -7.90 3.69 20.64
CA MET A 457 -6.44 3.69 20.64
C MET A 457 -5.82 2.86 21.76
N PRO A 458 -6.32 2.83 23.00
CA PRO A 458 -5.73 1.98 24.04
C PRO A 458 -5.84 0.48 23.73
N ALA A 459 -6.95 0.04 23.14
CA ALA A 459 -7.11 -1.35 22.72
C ALA A 459 -6.21 -1.70 21.51
N ILE A 460 -6.06 -0.77 20.57
CA ILE A 460 -5.17 -0.92 19.42
C ILE A 460 -3.71 -0.91 19.87
N ALA A 461 -3.35 -0.04 20.81
CA ALA A 461 -2.00 0.01 21.40
C ALA A 461 -1.64 -1.29 22.15
N LEU A 462 -2.61 -1.92 22.83
CA LEU A 462 -2.41 -3.24 23.41
C LEU A 462 -2.14 -4.30 22.34
N GLY A 463 -2.89 -4.28 21.23
CA GLY A 463 -2.65 -5.15 20.07
C GLY A 463 -1.27 -4.92 19.46
N TYR A 464 -0.87 -3.65 19.30
CA TYR A 464 0.45 -3.24 18.83
C TYR A 464 1.57 -3.78 19.72
N ALA A 465 1.50 -3.56 21.02
CA ALA A 465 2.50 -4.06 21.98
C ALA A 465 2.56 -5.60 21.97
N ALA A 466 1.41 -6.26 21.95
CA ALA A 466 1.34 -7.72 21.92
C ALA A 466 1.89 -8.30 20.62
N SER A 467 1.69 -7.64 19.47
CA SER A 467 2.25 -8.07 18.20
C SER A 467 3.78 -8.00 18.16
N ILE A 468 4.35 -6.93 18.74
CA ILE A 468 5.81 -6.80 18.92
C ILE A 468 6.34 -7.92 19.82
N TYR A 469 5.70 -8.15 20.97
CA TYR A 469 6.09 -9.22 21.87
C TYR A 469 6.00 -10.60 21.19
N ALA A 470 4.92 -10.85 20.46
CA ALA A 470 4.74 -12.09 19.69
C ALA A 470 5.86 -12.28 18.66
N HIS A 471 6.24 -11.20 17.94
CA HIS A 471 7.34 -11.25 16.98
C HIS A 471 8.67 -11.55 17.67
N LEU A 472 9.01 -10.83 18.74
CA LEU A 472 10.27 -11.05 19.49
C LEU A 472 10.36 -12.46 20.08
N TRP A 473 9.24 -13.06 20.47
CA TRP A 473 9.21 -14.37 21.08
C TRP A 473 9.21 -15.50 20.05
N ILE A 474 8.30 -15.44 19.05
CA ILE A 474 8.13 -16.51 18.06
C ILE A 474 9.30 -16.53 17.07
N ASN A 475 9.78 -15.36 16.70
CA ASN A 475 10.79 -15.17 15.66
C ASN A 475 12.18 -14.87 16.25
N ALA A 476 12.43 -15.25 17.50
CA ALA A 476 13.67 -15.01 18.21
C ALA A 476 14.93 -15.54 17.46
N SER A 477 14.78 -16.56 16.61
CA SER A 477 15.87 -17.12 15.81
C SER A 477 16.36 -16.20 14.69
N HIS A 478 15.63 -15.13 14.35
CA HIS A 478 16.01 -14.16 13.32
C HIS A 478 16.77 -12.95 13.88
N PHE A 479 16.86 -12.80 15.22
CA PHE A 479 17.58 -11.74 15.92
C PHE A 479 19.01 -12.15 16.25
#